data_0b6d0a6e67c0449da89f09170a5d8773
#
_entry.id   0b6d0a6e67c0449da89f09170a5d8773
#
_cell.length_a   1.000
_cell.length_b   1.000
_cell.length_c   1.000
_cell.angle_alpha   90.00
_cell.angle_beta   90.00
_cell.angle_gamma   90.00
#
_symmetry.space_group_name_H-M   'P 1'
#
loop_
_entity.id
_entity.type
_entity.pdbx_description
1 polymer ?
#
loop_
_entity_poly.entity_id
_entity_poly.type
_entity_poly.pdbx_seq_one_letter_code
_entity_poly.pdbx_strand_id
1 'polypeptide(L)'
;MGARAAALLGLPSVVAIGSTIVDLTMEMLAQLGYTALGLGILSGLKRDNSLIAWVALGIVLAFLAAIVFILVQRHGFGVIESMLRRAPYRWAKALATRLAPIQHAIHKIYLRQTALWSAGFLHFAMWVASSIEAWIALRLMGANLSIGSVIAIESLLCAIRSIAFVVPSGFGVQEGAYVLLGRWFGFGPEVALSLSLLKRARDVVIGVPALLIWQILEGRRLLGGLVPVRVNVRRTSQS
;
A
#
# COMPACT_ATOMS: atom_id res chain seq x y z
N MET A 1 4.26 -6.92 -6.87
CA MET A 1 3.27 -7.51 -7.79
C MET A 1 2.67 -6.46 -8.73
N GLY A 2 2.29 -5.26 -8.27
CA GLY A 2 1.64 -4.22 -9.09
C GLY A 2 2.38 -3.84 -10.37
N ALA A 3 3.70 -3.59 -10.32
CA ALA A 3 4.48 -3.24 -11.52
C ALA A 3 4.48 -4.36 -12.58
N ARG A 4 4.52 -5.62 -12.17
CA ARG A 4 4.42 -6.77 -13.08
C ARG A 4 3.03 -6.91 -13.69
N ALA A 5 1.98 -6.72 -12.88
CA ALA A 5 0.59 -6.74 -13.38
C ALA A 5 0.36 -5.64 -14.41
N ALA A 6 0.86 -4.42 -14.17
CA ALA A 6 0.79 -3.32 -15.12
C ALA A 6 1.56 -3.59 -16.42
N ALA A 7 2.74 -4.22 -16.33
CA ALA A 7 3.51 -4.66 -17.49
C ALA A 7 2.77 -5.79 -18.28
N LEU A 8 1.99 -6.63 -17.59
CA LEU A 8 1.13 -7.64 -18.22
C LEU A 8 0.03 -6.99 -19.08
N LEU A 9 -0.43 -5.80 -18.73
CA LEU A 9 -1.41 -5.02 -19.51
C LEU A 9 -0.76 -4.22 -20.67
N GLY A 10 0.52 -4.45 -20.98
CA GLY A 10 1.22 -3.82 -22.10
C GLY A 10 1.90 -2.49 -21.77
N LEU A 11 1.91 -2.08 -20.50
CA LEU A 11 2.65 -0.87 -20.11
C LEU A 11 4.16 -1.13 -20.09
N PRO A 12 4.98 -0.16 -20.54
CA PRO A 12 6.43 -0.24 -20.41
C PRO A 12 6.82 -0.47 -18.94
N SER A 13 7.75 -1.40 -18.70
CA SER A 13 8.17 -1.77 -17.32
C SER A 13 8.61 -0.59 -16.47
N VAL A 14 9.23 0.41 -17.08
CA VAL A 14 9.65 1.66 -16.44
C VAL A 14 8.45 2.45 -15.90
N VAL A 15 7.38 2.57 -16.69
CA VAL A 15 6.15 3.26 -16.29
C VAL A 15 5.45 2.47 -15.19
N ALA A 16 5.41 1.14 -15.31
CA ALA A 16 4.82 0.26 -14.32
C ALA A 16 5.54 0.34 -12.95
N ILE A 17 6.88 0.41 -12.95
CA ILE A 17 7.66 0.61 -11.72
C ILE A 17 7.37 1.99 -11.13
N GLY A 18 7.45 3.04 -11.95
CA GLY A 18 7.18 4.42 -11.51
C GLY A 18 5.77 4.59 -10.91
N SER A 19 4.75 4.02 -11.56
CA SER A 19 3.37 4.07 -11.05
C SER A 19 3.21 3.33 -9.72
N THR A 20 3.84 2.17 -9.55
CA THR A 20 3.79 1.42 -8.29
C THR A 20 4.45 2.19 -7.14
N ILE A 21 5.57 2.88 -7.40
CA ILE A 21 6.24 3.70 -6.38
C ILE A 21 5.33 4.85 -5.93
N VAL A 22 4.71 5.55 -6.89
CA VAL A 22 3.78 6.65 -6.58
C VAL A 22 2.52 6.15 -5.88
N ASP A 23 1.97 5.01 -6.30
CA ASP A 23 0.79 4.38 -5.70
C ASP A 23 1.03 4.04 -4.22
N LEU A 24 2.16 3.39 -3.89
CA LEU A 24 2.56 3.13 -2.51
C LEU A 24 2.69 4.41 -1.67
N THR A 25 3.15 5.50 -2.29
CA THR A 25 3.24 6.80 -1.61
C THR A 25 1.85 7.36 -1.32
N MET A 26 0.91 7.25 -2.27
CA MET A 26 -0.47 7.69 -2.08
C MET A 26 -1.19 6.84 -1.03
N GLU A 27 -0.96 5.52 -1.02
CA GLU A 27 -1.45 4.61 0.01
C GLU A 27 -0.95 5.02 1.41
N MET A 28 0.37 5.28 1.55
CA MET A 28 0.95 5.73 2.81
C MET A 28 0.35 7.05 3.30
N LEU A 29 0.14 8.03 2.41
CA LEU A 29 -0.49 9.30 2.76
C LEU A 29 -1.95 9.12 3.18
N ALA A 30 -2.71 8.28 2.46
CA ALA A 30 -4.08 7.95 2.81
C ALA A 30 -4.16 7.27 4.18
N GLN A 31 -3.24 6.36 4.47
CA GLN A 31 -3.12 5.67 5.76
C GLN A 31 -2.83 6.66 6.91
N LEU A 32 -1.92 7.63 6.69
CA LEU A 32 -1.64 8.67 7.68
C LEU A 32 -2.85 9.55 7.92
N GLY A 33 -3.55 9.97 6.85
CA GLY A 33 -4.80 10.72 6.95
C GLY A 33 -5.88 9.95 7.69
N TYR A 34 -6.01 8.65 7.43
CA TYR A 34 -6.95 7.77 8.12
C TYR A 34 -6.60 7.61 9.61
N THR A 35 -5.31 7.49 9.95
CA THR A 35 -4.86 7.43 11.34
C THR A 35 -5.12 8.75 12.07
N ALA A 36 -4.92 9.88 11.40
CA ALA A 36 -5.25 11.20 11.95
C ALA A 36 -6.76 11.37 12.19
N LEU A 37 -7.60 10.89 11.27
CA LEU A 37 -9.06 10.87 11.45
C LEU A 37 -9.45 10.07 12.70
N GLY A 38 -8.93 8.85 12.86
CA GLY A 38 -9.22 8.00 14.01
C GLY A 38 -8.75 8.63 15.33
N LEU A 39 -7.60 9.29 15.33
CA LEU A 39 -7.12 10.03 16.50
C LEU A 39 -8.04 11.21 16.84
N GLY A 40 -8.51 11.96 15.83
CA GLY A 40 -9.49 13.03 16.00
C GLY A 40 -10.78 12.52 16.64
N ILE A 41 -11.30 11.39 16.18
CA ILE A 41 -12.49 10.74 16.77
C ILE A 41 -12.19 10.28 18.20
N LEU A 42 -11.04 9.67 18.47
CA LEU A 42 -10.64 9.22 19.78
C LEU A 42 -10.55 10.35 20.80
N SER A 43 -10.01 11.50 20.39
CA SER A 43 -9.91 12.70 21.24
C SER A 43 -11.28 13.21 21.68
N GLY A 44 -12.32 13.06 20.84
CA GLY A 44 -13.70 13.38 21.18
C GLY A 44 -14.38 12.36 22.09
N LEU A 45 -13.96 11.08 22.01
CA LEU A 45 -14.57 9.99 22.78
C LEU A 45 -13.93 9.81 24.17
N LYS A 46 -12.63 10.02 24.27
CA LYS A 46 -11.83 9.81 25.49
C LYS A 46 -10.92 11.02 25.73
N ARG A 47 -10.96 11.57 26.95
CA ARG A 47 -10.14 12.73 27.35
C ARG A 47 -8.79 12.40 27.96
N ASP A 48 -8.23 11.21 27.67
CA ASP A 48 -6.87 10.88 28.14
C ASP A 48 -5.84 11.60 27.26
N ASN A 49 -5.39 12.76 27.75
CA ASN A 49 -4.56 13.69 26.99
C ASN A 49 -3.15 13.16 26.71
N SER A 50 -2.61 12.25 27.53
CA SER A 50 -1.22 11.81 27.42
C SER A 50 -1.00 10.91 26.19
N LEU A 51 -1.82 9.87 26.03
CA LEU A 51 -1.74 8.97 24.87
C LEU A 51 -2.06 9.69 23.56
N ILE A 52 -3.08 10.56 23.58
CA ILE A 52 -3.45 11.37 22.42
C ILE A 52 -2.27 12.24 21.96
N ALA A 53 -1.55 12.87 22.90
CA ALA A 53 -0.39 13.71 22.59
C ALA A 53 0.74 12.91 21.93
N TRP A 54 1.08 11.72 22.45
CA TRP A 54 2.12 10.87 21.86
C TRP A 54 1.75 10.34 20.49
N VAL A 55 0.50 9.93 20.26
CA VAL A 55 0.03 9.49 18.95
C VAL A 55 0.00 10.65 17.97
N ALA A 56 -0.45 11.83 18.40
CA ALA A 56 -0.44 13.05 17.58
C ALA A 56 0.99 13.42 17.16
N LEU A 57 1.95 13.39 18.09
CA LEU A 57 3.35 13.64 17.78
C LEU A 57 3.86 12.61 16.76
N GLY A 58 3.55 11.33 16.94
CA GLY A 58 3.91 10.27 15.98
C GLY A 58 3.35 10.51 14.59
N ILE A 59 2.09 10.95 14.48
CA ILE A 59 1.46 11.29 13.20
C ILE A 59 2.15 12.50 12.55
N VAL A 60 2.44 13.55 13.31
CA VAL A 60 3.15 14.73 12.79
C VAL A 60 4.53 14.33 12.25
N LEU A 61 5.30 13.55 12.99
CA LEU A 61 6.61 13.05 12.56
C LEU A 61 6.48 12.17 11.29
N ALA A 62 5.46 11.32 11.22
CA ALA A 62 5.21 10.49 10.06
C ALA A 62 4.80 11.31 8.82
N PHE A 63 3.99 12.37 8.98
CA PHE A 63 3.70 13.31 7.90
C PHE A 63 4.94 14.06 7.42
N LEU A 64 5.78 14.53 8.33
CA LEU A 64 7.06 15.16 7.97
C LEU A 64 7.97 14.19 7.20
N ALA A 65 8.09 12.96 7.66
CA ALA A 65 8.85 11.92 6.97
C ALA A 65 8.25 11.61 5.57
N ALA A 66 6.93 11.57 5.43
CA ALA A 66 6.25 11.40 4.15
C ALA A 66 6.54 12.56 3.18
N ILE A 67 6.50 13.79 3.67
CA ILE A 67 6.86 14.99 2.86
C ILE A 67 8.30 14.89 2.38
N VAL A 68 9.24 14.59 3.28
CA VAL A 68 10.66 14.40 2.93
C VAL A 68 10.81 13.27 1.89
N PHE A 69 10.11 12.16 2.07
CA PHE A 69 10.13 11.04 1.13
C PHE A 69 9.63 11.44 -0.27
N ILE A 70 8.53 12.21 -0.35
CA ILE A 70 8.01 12.74 -1.61
C ILE A 70 9.01 13.70 -2.26
N LEU A 71 9.63 14.57 -1.47
CA LEU A 71 10.66 15.50 -1.97
C LEU A 71 11.86 14.74 -2.52
N VAL A 72 12.30 13.68 -1.82
CA VAL A 72 13.36 12.80 -2.30
C VAL A 72 12.95 12.06 -3.57
N GLN A 73 11.72 11.57 -3.68
CA GLN A 73 11.22 10.95 -4.90
C GLN A 73 11.18 11.94 -6.08
N ARG A 74 10.77 13.18 -5.84
CA ARG A 74 10.66 14.20 -6.91
C ARG A 74 12.01 14.76 -7.36
N HIS A 75 12.95 14.95 -6.43
CA HIS A 75 14.23 15.65 -6.67
C HIS A 75 15.45 14.78 -6.41
N GLY A 76 15.37 13.85 -5.46
CA GLY A 76 16.52 13.07 -4.97
C GLY A 76 17.09 12.09 -6.00
N PHE A 77 16.27 11.54 -6.88
CA PHE A 77 16.76 10.68 -7.97
C PHE A 77 17.68 11.45 -8.92
N GLY A 78 17.40 12.74 -9.19
CA GLY A 78 18.28 13.59 -10.00
C GLY A 78 19.62 13.87 -9.31
N VAL A 79 19.62 14.05 -7.99
CA VAL A 79 20.84 14.20 -7.18
C VAL A 79 21.62 12.89 -7.19
N ILE A 80 20.98 11.76 -6.93
CA ILE A 80 21.61 10.43 -6.96
C ILE A 80 22.18 10.15 -8.34
N GLU A 81 21.42 10.40 -9.41
CA GLU A 81 21.88 10.23 -10.78
C GLU A 81 23.11 11.09 -11.07
N SER A 82 23.12 12.35 -10.67
CA SER A 82 24.26 13.26 -10.87
C SER A 82 25.49 12.79 -10.10
N MET A 83 25.34 12.31 -8.87
CA MET A 83 26.40 11.70 -8.08
C MET A 83 26.94 10.43 -8.71
N LEU A 84 26.08 9.54 -9.17
CA LEU A 84 26.46 8.29 -9.83
C LEU A 84 27.16 8.54 -11.17
N ARG A 85 26.74 9.57 -11.93
CA ARG A 85 27.42 9.96 -13.19
C ARG A 85 28.82 10.51 -12.97
N ARG A 86 29.05 11.17 -11.82
CA ARG A 86 30.38 11.68 -11.42
C ARG A 86 31.29 10.61 -10.83
N ALA A 87 30.73 9.48 -10.39
CA ALA A 87 31.51 8.40 -9.82
C ALA A 87 32.43 7.78 -10.87
N PRO A 88 33.69 7.42 -10.51
CA PRO A 88 34.66 6.85 -11.45
C PRO A 88 34.31 5.42 -11.88
N TYR A 89 33.36 4.76 -11.22
CA TYR A 89 33.02 3.37 -11.41
C TYR A 89 32.05 3.14 -12.57
N ARG A 90 32.38 2.19 -13.45
CA ARG A 90 31.52 1.82 -14.62
C ARG A 90 30.11 1.36 -14.19
N TRP A 91 29.99 0.63 -13.08
CA TRP A 91 28.70 0.16 -12.56
C TRP A 91 27.80 1.33 -12.11
N ALA A 92 28.37 2.40 -11.54
CA ALA A 92 27.61 3.57 -11.10
C ALA A 92 26.97 4.30 -12.30
N LYS A 93 27.72 4.45 -13.40
CA LYS A 93 27.21 5.04 -14.65
C LYS A 93 26.10 4.18 -15.27
N ALA A 94 26.27 2.85 -15.27
CA ALA A 94 25.24 1.91 -15.75
C ALA A 94 23.97 1.97 -14.90
N LEU A 95 24.09 2.14 -13.58
CA LEU A 95 22.95 2.31 -12.69
C LEU A 95 22.24 3.64 -12.94
N ALA A 96 22.96 4.74 -13.08
CA ALA A 96 22.40 6.06 -13.41
C ALA A 96 21.55 6.00 -14.69
N THR A 97 22.04 5.34 -15.73
CA THR A 97 21.33 5.18 -17.01
C THR A 97 20.01 4.42 -16.86
N ARG A 98 19.96 3.44 -15.94
CA ARG A 98 18.74 2.67 -15.66
C ARG A 98 17.74 3.40 -14.78
N LEU A 99 18.19 4.31 -13.89
CA LEU A 99 17.33 5.08 -12.99
C LEU A 99 16.68 6.28 -13.68
N ALA A 100 17.35 6.93 -14.61
CA ALA A 100 16.85 8.12 -15.30
C ALA A 100 15.44 7.96 -15.93
N PRO A 101 15.13 6.86 -16.65
CA PRO A 101 13.78 6.67 -17.19
C PRO A 101 12.71 6.51 -16.12
N ILE A 102 13.03 5.85 -15.00
CA ILE A 102 12.10 5.66 -13.87
C ILE A 102 11.78 7.01 -13.23
N GLN A 103 12.80 7.84 -12.99
CA GLN A 103 12.61 9.20 -12.47
C GLN A 103 11.71 10.03 -13.38
N HIS A 104 11.94 9.98 -14.69
CA HIS A 104 11.11 10.71 -15.65
C HIS A 104 9.65 10.23 -15.63
N ALA A 105 9.43 8.91 -15.50
CA ALA A 105 8.09 8.35 -15.35
C ALA A 105 7.41 8.84 -14.05
N ILE A 106 8.10 8.80 -12.92
CA ILE A 106 7.61 9.32 -11.63
C ILE A 106 7.24 10.79 -11.75
N HIS A 107 8.13 11.61 -12.32
CA HIS A 107 7.88 13.04 -12.50
C HIS A 107 6.62 13.30 -13.35
N LYS A 108 6.45 12.60 -14.46
CA LYS A 108 5.25 12.70 -15.30
C LYS A 108 3.96 12.32 -14.55
N ILE A 109 4.02 11.33 -13.66
CA ILE A 109 2.86 10.91 -12.87
C ILE A 109 2.52 12.01 -11.85
N TYR A 110 3.51 12.62 -11.19
CA TYR A 110 3.27 13.72 -10.26
C TYR A 110 2.70 14.99 -10.91
N LEU A 111 2.83 15.16 -12.21
CA LEU A 111 2.16 16.25 -12.94
C LEU A 111 0.65 16.00 -13.14
N ARG A 112 0.18 14.75 -13.02
CA ARG A 112 -1.24 14.37 -13.17
C ARG A 112 -1.97 14.50 -11.84
N GLN A 113 -2.23 15.71 -11.39
CA GLN A 113 -2.86 16.01 -10.11
C GLN A 113 -4.18 15.25 -9.88
N THR A 114 -5.06 15.21 -10.89
CA THR A 114 -6.35 14.50 -10.79
C THR A 114 -6.17 13.01 -10.52
N ALA A 115 -5.21 12.35 -11.16
CA ALA A 115 -4.92 10.94 -10.93
C ALA A 115 -4.36 10.69 -9.52
N LEU A 116 -3.54 11.60 -8.99
CA LEU A 116 -3.01 11.50 -7.62
C LEU A 116 -4.12 11.67 -6.59
N TRP A 117 -4.97 12.69 -6.74
CA TRP A 117 -6.08 12.90 -5.82
C TRP A 117 -7.09 11.75 -5.85
N SER A 118 -7.41 11.21 -7.05
CA SER A 118 -8.30 10.05 -7.16
C SER A 118 -7.69 8.80 -6.53
N ALA A 119 -6.38 8.54 -6.70
CA ALA A 119 -5.69 7.43 -6.05
C ALA A 119 -5.71 7.58 -4.52
N GLY A 120 -5.33 8.76 -4.00
CA GLY A 120 -5.38 9.04 -2.56
C GLY A 120 -6.78 8.89 -1.97
N PHE A 121 -7.80 9.40 -2.67
CA PHE A 121 -9.19 9.26 -2.24
C PHE A 121 -9.64 7.79 -2.24
N LEU A 122 -9.30 7.02 -3.26
CA LEU A 122 -9.64 5.60 -3.32
C LEU A 122 -8.98 4.82 -2.19
N HIS A 123 -7.69 5.02 -1.94
CA HIS A 123 -7.01 4.39 -0.81
C HIS A 123 -7.66 4.77 0.52
N PHE A 124 -7.97 6.04 0.73
CA PHE A 124 -8.64 6.50 1.94
C PHE A 124 -10.04 5.88 2.09
N ALA A 125 -10.83 5.84 1.02
CA ALA A 125 -12.15 5.22 1.00
C ALA A 125 -12.10 3.73 1.32
N MET A 126 -11.07 3.01 0.85
CA MET A 126 -10.85 1.59 1.19
C MET A 126 -10.55 1.38 2.67
N TRP A 127 -9.79 2.27 3.32
CA TRP A 127 -9.58 2.22 4.78
C TRP A 127 -10.88 2.42 5.54
N VAL A 128 -11.70 3.39 5.13
CA VAL A 128 -13.03 3.63 5.72
C VAL A 128 -13.95 2.43 5.48
N ALA A 129 -13.97 1.87 4.29
CA ALA A 129 -14.77 0.68 3.96
C ALA A 129 -14.38 -0.52 4.83
N SER A 130 -13.08 -0.73 5.08
CA SER A 130 -12.60 -1.77 5.99
C SER A 130 -13.09 -1.57 7.43
N SER A 131 -13.29 -0.32 7.86
CA SER A 131 -13.88 -0.03 9.17
C SER A 131 -15.37 -0.32 9.22
N ILE A 132 -16.10 -0.04 8.13
CA ILE A 132 -17.52 -0.36 8.04
C ILE A 132 -17.71 -1.89 8.09
N GLU A 133 -16.87 -2.64 7.38
CA GLU A 133 -16.85 -4.10 7.44
C GLU A 133 -16.63 -4.60 8.89
N ALA A 134 -15.62 -4.07 9.58
CA ALA A 134 -15.33 -4.41 10.97
C ALA A 134 -16.49 -4.05 11.91
N TRP A 135 -17.16 -2.93 11.66
CA TRP A 135 -18.33 -2.50 12.42
C TRP A 135 -19.50 -3.45 12.24
N ILE A 136 -19.80 -3.88 11.02
CA ILE A 136 -20.83 -4.87 10.73
C ILE A 136 -20.50 -6.19 11.44
N ALA A 137 -19.27 -6.67 11.32
CA ALA A 137 -18.81 -7.91 11.96
C ALA A 137 -18.98 -7.85 13.49
N LEU A 138 -18.54 -6.76 14.13
CA LEU A 138 -18.68 -6.55 15.56
C LEU A 138 -20.16 -6.54 16.00
N ARG A 139 -21.04 -5.88 15.24
CA ARG A 139 -22.48 -5.90 15.51
C ARG A 139 -23.07 -7.30 15.44
N LEU A 140 -22.70 -8.09 14.43
CA LEU A 140 -23.14 -9.48 14.28
C LEU A 140 -22.61 -10.39 15.41
N MET A 141 -21.44 -10.05 15.98
CA MET A 141 -20.88 -10.73 17.16
C MET A 141 -21.44 -10.22 18.50
N GLY A 142 -22.46 -9.32 18.47
CA GLY A 142 -23.10 -8.78 19.66
C GLY A 142 -22.41 -7.57 20.33
N ALA A 143 -21.35 -7.05 19.76
CA ALA A 143 -20.67 -5.87 20.26
C ALA A 143 -21.31 -4.59 19.70
N ASN A 144 -22.02 -3.85 20.56
CA ASN A 144 -22.75 -2.61 20.19
C ASN A 144 -21.83 -1.38 20.28
N LEU A 145 -20.94 -1.21 19.30
CA LEU A 145 -20.06 -0.07 19.19
C LEU A 145 -20.60 0.95 18.17
N SER A 146 -20.31 2.24 18.42
CA SER A 146 -20.54 3.28 17.41
C SER A 146 -19.56 3.11 16.25
N ILE A 147 -19.94 3.51 15.05
CA ILE A 147 -19.06 3.49 13.88
C ILE A 147 -17.78 4.32 14.13
N GLY A 148 -17.89 5.46 14.84
CA GLY A 148 -16.73 6.26 15.22
C GLY A 148 -15.75 5.51 16.11
N SER A 149 -16.23 4.74 17.09
CA SER A 149 -15.37 3.89 17.93
C SER A 149 -14.63 2.85 17.10
N VAL A 150 -15.29 2.25 16.12
CA VAL A 150 -14.66 1.24 15.26
C VAL A 150 -13.63 1.87 14.31
N ILE A 151 -13.91 3.06 13.74
CA ILE A 151 -12.91 3.81 12.96
C ILE A 151 -11.69 4.14 13.81
N ALA A 152 -11.87 4.55 15.07
CA ALA A 152 -10.75 4.81 15.98
C ALA A 152 -9.94 3.53 16.25
N ILE A 153 -10.58 2.39 16.50
CA ILE A 153 -9.92 1.09 16.71
C ILE A 153 -9.11 0.70 15.46
N GLU A 154 -9.74 0.72 14.29
CA GLU A 154 -9.10 0.30 13.04
C GLU A 154 -7.92 1.22 12.66
N SER A 155 -8.04 2.52 12.90
CA SER A 155 -6.98 3.48 12.62
C SER A 155 -5.77 3.31 13.57
N LEU A 156 -6.02 3.06 14.87
CA LEU A 156 -4.96 2.74 15.82
C LEU A 156 -4.31 1.40 15.50
N LEU A 157 -5.09 0.40 15.11
CA LEU A 157 -4.56 -0.89 14.65
C LEU A 157 -3.64 -0.71 13.44
N CYS A 158 -4.05 0.14 12.49
CA CYS A 158 -3.26 0.48 11.32
C CYS A 158 -1.91 1.10 11.72
N ALA A 159 -1.90 2.04 12.67
CA ALA A 159 -0.68 2.64 13.21
C ALA A 159 0.22 1.59 13.90
N ILE A 160 -0.35 0.72 14.73
CA ILE A 160 0.41 -0.35 15.41
C ILE A 160 1.05 -1.29 14.38
N ARG A 161 0.31 -1.72 13.36
CA ARG A 161 0.84 -2.58 12.30
C ARG A 161 1.95 -1.90 11.50
N SER A 162 1.86 -0.60 11.27
CA SER A 162 2.90 0.15 10.56
C SER A 162 4.22 0.21 11.34
N ILE A 163 4.18 0.28 12.67
CA ILE A 163 5.36 0.22 13.53
C ILE A 163 5.93 -1.21 13.55
N ALA A 164 5.05 -2.21 13.54
CA ALA A 164 5.41 -3.62 13.58
C ALA A 164 5.69 -4.23 12.19
N PHE A 165 6.13 -3.42 11.22
CA PHE A 165 6.38 -3.85 9.83
C PHE A 165 7.39 -5.00 9.70
N VAL A 166 8.25 -5.19 10.71
CA VAL A 166 9.25 -6.28 10.77
C VAL A 166 8.58 -7.64 10.97
N VAL A 167 7.37 -7.67 11.56
CA VAL A 167 6.64 -8.92 11.82
C VAL A 167 5.90 -9.35 10.56
N PRO A 168 6.28 -10.49 9.94
CA PRO A 168 5.62 -10.95 8.71
C PRO A 168 4.11 -11.07 8.91
N SER A 169 3.32 -10.45 8.03
CA SER A 169 1.84 -10.44 8.07
C SER A 169 1.24 -9.93 9.38
N GLY A 170 2.03 -9.29 10.27
CA GLY A 170 1.56 -8.80 11.57
C GLY A 170 1.01 -9.90 12.49
N PHE A 171 1.49 -11.16 12.35
CA PHE A 171 1.06 -12.28 13.21
C PHE A 171 1.32 -11.97 14.67
N GLY A 172 0.31 -12.17 15.52
CA GLY A 172 0.35 -11.83 16.95
C GLY A 172 0.12 -10.34 17.24
N VAL A 173 0.64 -9.44 16.40
CA VAL A 173 0.50 -7.99 16.59
C VAL A 173 -0.95 -7.56 16.40
N GLN A 174 -1.61 -8.02 15.33
CA GLN A 174 -3.00 -7.69 15.04
C GLN A 174 -3.94 -8.24 16.13
N GLU A 175 -3.75 -9.50 16.52
CA GLU A 175 -4.53 -10.16 17.57
C GLU A 175 -4.36 -9.44 18.91
N GLY A 176 -3.10 -9.18 19.31
CA GLY A 176 -2.79 -8.47 20.54
C GLY A 176 -3.36 -7.06 20.56
N ALA A 177 -3.25 -6.34 19.45
CA ALA A 177 -3.80 -5.00 19.32
C ALA A 177 -5.33 -4.99 19.43
N TYR A 178 -6.05 -5.92 18.78
CA TYR A 178 -7.50 -6.03 18.94
C TYR A 178 -7.92 -6.37 20.37
N VAL A 179 -7.20 -7.25 21.05
CA VAL A 179 -7.47 -7.59 22.46
C VAL A 179 -7.26 -6.38 23.37
N LEU A 180 -6.18 -5.63 23.18
CA LEU A 180 -5.90 -4.42 23.96
C LEU A 180 -6.93 -3.33 23.71
N LEU A 181 -7.21 -3.02 22.44
CA LEU A 181 -8.18 -2.01 22.04
C LEU A 181 -9.60 -2.45 22.41
N GLY A 182 -9.92 -3.73 22.28
CA GLY A 182 -11.21 -4.30 22.68
C GLY A 182 -11.54 -4.04 24.14
N ARG A 183 -10.59 -4.32 25.04
CA ARG A 183 -10.73 -4.00 26.46
C ARG A 183 -10.96 -2.51 26.69
N TRP A 184 -10.30 -1.67 25.91
CA TRP A 184 -10.40 -0.21 26.06
C TRP A 184 -11.74 0.33 25.58
N PHE A 185 -12.33 -0.31 24.55
CA PHE A 185 -13.61 0.06 23.97
C PHE A 185 -14.79 -0.77 24.48
N GLY A 186 -14.58 -1.73 25.38
CA GLY A 186 -15.63 -2.45 26.11
C GLY A 186 -16.13 -3.73 25.47
N PHE A 187 -15.32 -4.42 24.65
CA PHE A 187 -15.63 -5.78 24.19
C PHE A 187 -14.56 -6.80 24.56
N GLY A 188 -14.99 -8.05 24.74
CA GLY A 188 -14.15 -9.12 25.27
C GLY A 188 -13.08 -9.61 24.29
N PRO A 189 -12.06 -10.34 24.82
CA PRO A 189 -10.98 -10.89 24.01
C PRO A 189 -11.46 -11.92 22.99
N GLU A 190 -12.55 -12.64 23.28
CA GLU A 190 -13.15 -13.62 22.34
C GLU A 190 -13.66 -12.93 21.08
N VAL A 191 -14.37 -11.80 21.20
CA VAL A 191 -14.86 -11.00 20.08
C VAL A 191 -13.69 -10.37 19.33
N ALA A 192 -12.68 -9.89 20.04
CA ALA A 192 -11.46 -9.31 19.45
C ALA A 192 -10.70 -10.32 18.57
N LEU A 193 -10.49 -11.53 19.09
CA LEU A 193 -9.84 -12.61 18.35
C LEU A 193 -10.71 -13.09 17.16
N SER A 194 -12.03 -13.23 17.37
CA SER A 194 -12.97 -13.61 16.31
C SER A 194 -12.93 -12.60 15.15
N LEU A 195 -12.91 -11.29 15.44
CA LEU A 195 -12.79 -10.25 14.43
C LEU A 195 -11.45 -10.35 13.66
N SER A 196 -10.35 -10.58 14.38
CA SER A 196 -9.04 -10.75 13.74
C SER A 196 -9.00 -11.96 12.81
N LEU A 197 -9.55 -13.10 13.26
CA LEU A 197 -9.61 -14.32 12.46
C LEU A 197 -10.53 -14.15 11.24
N LEU A 198 -11.68 -13.47 11.40
CA LEU A 198 -12.58 -13.18 10.28
C LEU A 198 -11.87 -12.35 9.20
N LYS A 199 -11.15 -11.31 9.59
CA LYS A 199 -10.36 -10.49 8.64
C LYS A 199 -9.29 -11.32 7.93
N ARG A 200 -8.58 -12.19 8.64
CA ARG A 200 -7.61 -13.11 8.01
C ARG A 200 -8.26 -14.09 7.05
N ALA A 201 -9.40 -14.67 7.43
CA ALA A 201 -10.16 -15.57 6.55
C ALA A 201 -10.55 -14.83 5.26
N ARG A 202 -11.06 -13.60 5.37
CA ARG A 202 -11.36 -12.76 4.20
C ARG A 202 -10.12 -12.55 3.33
N ASP A 203 -8.98 -12.18 3.93
CA ASP A 203 -7.74 -11.90 3.19
C ASP A 203 -7.25 -13.14 2.44
N VAL A 204 -7.39 -14.33 3.03
CA VAL A 204 -7.09 -15.62 2.38
C VAL A 204 -8.08 -15.92 1.26
N VAL A 205 -9.38 -15.78 1.51
CA VAL A 205 -10.45 -16.07 0.53
C VAL A 205 -10.34 -15.16 -0.70
N ILE A 206 -9.96 -13.92 -0.54
CA ILE A 206 -9.76 -12.98 -1.66
C ILE A 206 -8.36 -13.12 -2.27
N GLY A 207 -7.35 -13.24 -1.44
CA GLY A 207 -5.95 -13.24 -1.87
C GLY A 207 -5.52 -14.49 -2.62
N VAL A 208 -5.96 -15.68 -2.18
CA VAL A 208 -5.59 -16.93 -2.84
C VAL A 208 -6.11 -17.02 -4.27
N PRO A 209 -7.41 -16.77 -4.57
CA PRO A 209 -7.89 -16.76 -5.95
C PRO A 209 -7.17 -15.71 -6.82
N ALA A 210 -6.94 -14.51 -6.28
CA ALA A 210 -6.24 -13.47 -7.01
C ALA A 210 -4.79 -13.86 -7.38
N LEU A 211 -4.08 -14.53 -6.46
CA LEU A 211 -2.74 -15.07 -6.71
C LEU A 211 -2.76 -16.20 -7.74
N LEU A 212 -3.73 -17.11 -7.67
CA LEU A 212 -3.86 -18.20 -8.64
C LEU A 212 -4.14 -17.66 -10.05
N ILE A 213 -5.07 -16.72 -10.19
CA ILE A 213 -5.37 -16.08 -11.47
C ILE A 213 -4.11 -15.41 -12.02
N TRP A 214 -3.39 -14.68 -11.16
CA TRP A 214 -2.15 -14.02 -11.57
C TRP A 214 -1.08 -15.02 -12.03
N GLN A 215 -0.88 -16.14 -11.31
CA GLN A 215 0.08 -17.18 -11.68
C GLN A 215 -0.30 -17.87 -13.01
N ILE A 216 -1.58 -18.12 -13.24
CA ILE A 216 -2.07 -18.69 -14.50
C ILE A 216 -1.78 -17.72 -15.67
N LEU A 217 -2.06 -16.44 -15.49
CA LEU A 217 -1.81 -15.42 -16.52
C LEU A 217 -0.32 -15.27 -16.83
N GLU A 218 0.53 -15.28 -15.81
CA GLU A 218 1.99 -15.18 -15.99
C GLU A 218 2.57 -16.46 -16.59
N GLY A 219 2.12 -17.63 -16.15
CA GLY A 219 2.53 -18.92 -16.69
C GLY A 219 2.19 -19.10 -18.18
N ARG A 220 0.99 -18.68 -18.59
CA ARG A 220 0.57 -18.71 -20.01
C ARG A 220 1.45 -17.84 -20.89
N ARG A 221 1.94 -16.70 -20.41
CA ARG A 221 2.88 -15.83 -21.16
C ARG A 221 4.26 -16.45 -21.30
N LEU A 222 4.78 -17.07 -20.25
CA LEU A 222 6.07 -17.75 -20.31
C LEU A 222 6.03 -18.91 -21.30
N LEU A 223 4.94 -19.66 -21.32
CA LEU A 223 4.75 -20.76 -22.28
C LEU A 223 4.45 -20.25 -23.70
N GLY A 224 3.67 -19.17 -23.84
CA GLY A 224 3.37 -18.55 -25.14
C GLY A 224 4.59 -17.88 -25.79
N GLY A 225 5.53 -17.37 -25.00
CA GLY A 225 6.80 -16.83 -25.48
C GLY A 225 7.80 -17.88 -25.96
N LEU A 226 7.57 -19.16 -25.65
CA LEU A 226 8.40 -20.30 -26.09
C LEU A 226 7.93 -20.91 -27.44
N VAL A 227 6.78 -20.45 -27.96
CA VAL A 227 6.33 -20.89 -29.29
C VAL A 227 7.00 -19.99 -30.33
N PRO A 228 7.98 -20.49 -31.11
CA PRO A 228 8.60 -19.68 -32.16
C PRO A 228 7.53 -19.33 -33.21
N VAL A 229 7.29 -18.04 -33.40
CA VAL A 229 6.51 -17.56 -34.53
C VAL A 229 7.23 -18.02 -35.80
N ARG A 230 6.73 -19.07 -36.45
CA ARG A 230 7.18 -19.44 -37.78
C ARG A 230 6.81 -18.31 -38.73
N VAL A 231 7.74 -17.40 -38.97
CA VAL A 231 7.66 -16.45 -40.05
C VAL A 231 7.73 -17.24 -41.35
N ASN A 232 6.55 -17.45 -41.96
CA ASN A 232 6.47 -18.08 -43.28
C ASN A 232 6.94 -17.05 -44.33
N VAL A 233 8.25 -17.01 -44.57
CA VAL A 233 8.81 -16.20 -45.66
C VAL A 233 8.41 -16.90 -46.96
N ARG A 234 7.27 -16.49 -47.53
CA ARG A 234 6.95 -16.80 -48.93
C ARG A 234 8.03 -16.17 -49.80
N ARG A 235 8.96 -17.02 -50.26
CA ARG A 235 9.82 -16.68 -51.43
C ARG A 235 8.90 -16.51 -52.61
N THR A 236 8.60 -15.29 -53.03
CA THR A 236 8.15 -15.00 -54.36
C THR A 236 9.35 -15.20 -55.30
N SER A 237 9.39 -16.36 -55.92
CA SER A 237 10.25 -16.61 -57.08
C SER A 237 9.72 -15.74 -58.21
N GLN A 238 10.47 -14.73 -58.58
CA GLN A 238 10.28 -14.03 -59.87
C GLN A 238 10.86 -14.95 -60.95
N SER A 239 10.02 -15.40 -61.84
CA SER A 239 10.34 -15.79 -63.21
C SER A 239 10.41 -14.57 -64.09
#